data_ff6b4fcf0817c0f62529d8ae4786964c
#
_entry.id   ff6b4fcf0817c0f62529d8ae4786964c
#
_cell.length_a   1.000
_cell.length_b   1.000
_cell.length_c   1.000
_cell.angle_alpha   90.00
_cell.angle_beta   90.00
_cell.angle_gamma   90.00
#
_symmetry.space_group_name_H-M   'P 1'
#
loop_
_entity.id
_entity.type
_entity.pdbx_description
1 polymer ?
#
loop_
_entity_poly.entity_id
_entity_poly.type
_entity_poly.pdbx_seq_one_letter_code
_entity_poly.pdbx_strand_id
1 'polypeptide(L)' 'MEIKMTLDCKGLSCPMPMMKVAKAMKELKSGESLEMLGTDPGTKTDLPNWCKKTGNEFVEMAELEGGVTRMVVKKA' A
#
# COMPACT_ATOMS: atom_id res chain seq x y z
N MET A 1 5.37 -10.94 10.27
CA MET A 1 4.59 -10.96 9.02
C MET A 1 5.52 -10.94 7.82
N GLU A 2 5.26 -11.81 6.86
CA GLU A 2 6.08 -11.89 5.67
C GLU A 2 5.58 -10.91 4.61
N ILE A 3 6.49 -10.08 4.11
CA ILE A 3 6.18 -9.15 3.02
C ILE A 3 6.52 -9.85 1.70
N LYS A 4 5.52 -10.10 0.89
CA LYS A 4 5.69 -10.81 -0.37
C LYS A 4 6.20 -9.90 -1.49
N MET A 5 5.81 -8.63 -1.45
CA MET A 5 6.13 -7.69 -2.52
C MET A 5 6.32 -6.30 -1.92
N THR A 6 7.29 -5.55 -2.43
CA THR A 6 7.52 -4.15 -2.06
C THR A 6 7.33 -3.29 -3.31
N LEU A 7 6.47 -2.28 -3.20
CA LEU A 7 6.25 -1.32 -4.26
C LEU A 7 6.90 0.01 -3.91
N ASP A 8 7.74 0.50 -4.80
CA ASP A 8 8.33 1.82 -4.66
C ASP A 8 7.46 2.84 -5.38
N CYS A 9 6.67 3.57 -4.62
CA CYS A 9 5.81 4.62 -5.16
C CYS A 9 6.30 6.01 -4.76
N LYS A 10 7.56 6.11 -4.34
CA LYS A 10 8.13 7.41 -3.99
C LYS A 10 8.16 8.32 -5.21
N GLY A 11 7.81 9.58 -5.00
CA GLY A 11 7.75 10.55 -6.08
C GLY A 11 6.49 10.51 -6.94
N LEU A 12 5.62 9.52 -6.73
CA LEU A 12 4.37 9.42 -7.44
C LEU A 12 3.26 10.11 -6.67
N SER A 13 2.35 10.77 -7.39
CA SER A 13 1.20 11.41 -6.78
C SER A 13 -0.08 10.68 -7.19
N CYS A 14 -1.13 10.85 -6.38
CA CYS A 14 -2.44 10.25 -6.63
C CYS A 14 -2.92 10.58 -8.06
N PRO A 15 -3.46 9.62 -8.83
CA PRO A 15 -3.87 8.29 -8.38
C PRO A 15 -2.85 7.17 -8.61
N MET A 16 -1.61 7.51 -9.03
CA MET A 16 -0.64 6.49 -9.44
C MET A 16 -0.29 5.46 -8.35
N PRO A 17 -0.03 5.87 -7.08
CA PRO A 17 0.26 4.86 -6.05
C PRO A 17 -0.88 3.86 -5.87
N MET A 18 -2.11 4.34 -5.90
CA MET A 18 -3.28 3.48 -5.74
C MET A 18 -3.44 2.52 -6.90
N MET A 19 -3.16 2.99 -8.12
CA MET A 19 -3.22 2.13 -9.30
C MET A 19 -2.18 1.02 -9.24
N LYS A 20 -0.98 1.34 -8.77
CA LYS A 20 0.08 0.35 -8.63
C LYS A 20 -0.27 -0.69 -7.57
N VAL A 21 -0.82 -0.26 -6.45
CA VAL A 21 -1.24 -1.17 -5.39
C VAL A 21 -2.34 -2.09 -5.88
N ALA A 22 -3.36 -1.54 -6.54
CA ALA A 22 -4.48 -2.34 -7.04
C ALA A 22 -4.01 -3.41 -8.04
N LYS A 23 -3.08 -3.03 -8.93
CA LYS A 23 -2.54 -3.96 -9.91
C LYS A 23 -1.72 -5.07 -9.23
N ALA A 24 -0.85 -4.68 -8.30
CA ALA A 24 0.02 -5.63 -7.61
C ALA A 24 -0.78 -6.60 -6.74
N MET A 25 -1.84 -6.14 -6.12
CA MET A 25 -2.68 -6.99 -5.27
C MET A 25 -3.34 -8.12 -6.05
N LYS A 26 -3.57 -7.93 -7.34
CA LYS A 26 -4.13 -9.00 -8.18
C LYS A 26 -3.17 -10.17 -8.33
N GLU A 27 -1.87 -9.93 -8.17
CA GLU A 27 -0.84 -10.96 -8.30
C GLU A 27 -0.59 -11.69 -6.99
N LEU A 28 -1.11 -11.18 -5.89
CA LEU A 28 -0.96 -11.81 -4.58
C LEU A 28 -2.05 -12.85 -4.33
N LYS A 29 -1.70 -13.83 -3.52
CA LYS A 29 -2.65 -14.83 -3.06
C LYS A 29 -3.23 -14.36 -1.73
N SER A 30 -4.39 -14.91 -1.39
CA SER A 30 -5.06 -14.66 -0.12
C SER A 30 -4.09 -14.86 1.04
N GLY A 31 -4.03 -13.88 1.93
CA GLY A 31 -3.14 -13.93 3.09
C GLY A 31 -1.74 -13.38 2.86
N GLU A 32 -1.35 -13.10 1.63
CA GLU A 32 -0.05 -12.50 1.33
C GLU A 32 -0.10 -10.99 1.55
N SER A 33 1.03 -10.41 1.92
CA SER A 33 1.12 -9.00 2.25
C SER A 33 2.03 -8.25 1.29
N LEU A 34 1.72 -6.96 1.12
CA LEU A 34 2.44 -6.06 0.24
C LEU A 34 2.84 -4.83 1.04
N GLU A 35 4.07 -4.37 0.81
CA GLU A 35 4.58 -3.14 1.40
C GLU A 35 4.64 -2.07 0.32
N MET A 36 4.10 -0.88 0.61
CA MET A 36 4.19 0.24 -0.31
C MET A 36 4.95 1.39 0.35
N LEU A 37 5.90 1.95 -0.37
CA LEU A 37 6.65 3.13 0.07
C LEU A 37 6.20 4.31 -0.77
N GLY A 38 5.71 5.36 -0.14
CA GLY A 38 5.19 6.51 -0.87
C GLY A 38 5.50 7.83 -0.21
N THR A 39 5.40 8.91 -0.97
CA THR A 39 5.65 10.27 -0.49
C THR A 39 4.42 11.16 -0.61
N ASP A 40 3.36 10.68 -1.25
CA ASP A 40 2.13 11.45 -1.39
C ASP A 40 1.26 11.32 -0.14
N PRO A 41 1.00 12.42 0.59
CA PRO A 41 0.18 12.36 1.79
C PRO A 41 -1.25 11.86 1.54
N GLY A 42 -1.75 11.99 0.33
CA GLY A 42 -3.10 11.51 -0.03
C GLY A 42 -3.26 10.02 0.14
N THR A 43 -2.20 9.23 -0.08
CA THR A 43 -2.28 7.77 0.07
C THR A 43 -2.50 7.33 1.50
N LYS A 44 -2.16 8.17 2.47
CA LYS A 44 -2.40 7.85 3.89
C LYS A 44 -3.89 7.69 4.19
N THR A 45 -4.72 8.38 3.42
CA THR A 45 -6.18 8.28 3.54
C THR A 45 -6.74 7.30 2.52
N ASP A 46 -6.25 7.38 1.28
CA ASP A 46 -6.79 6.61 0.18
C ASP A 46 -6.57 5.10 0.32
N LEU A 47 -5.40 4.70 0.79
CA LEU A 47 -5.10 3.27 0.88
C LEU A 47 -5.93 2.55 1.96
N PRO A 48 -6.08 3.08 3.17
CA PRO A 48 -6.99 2.48 4.14
C PRO A 48 -8.42 2.39 3.64
N ASN A 49 -8.91 3.44 2.96
CA ASN A 49 -10.25 3.44 2.41
C ASN A 49 -10.42 2.39 1.31
N TRP A 50 -9.43 2.26 0.45
CA TRP A 50 -9.42 1.25 -0.60
C TRP A 50 -9.46 -0.16 -0.02
N CYS A 51 -8.68 -0.41 1.03
CA CYS A 51 -8.69 -1.70 1.70
C CYS A 51 -10.06 -2.02 2.26
N LYS A 52 -10.72 -1.03 2.85
CA LYS A 52 -12.05 -1.18 3.40
C LYS A 52 -13.07 -1.55 2.31
N LYS A 53 -12.98 -0.87 1.16
CA LYS A 53 -13.90 -1.10 0.04
C LYS A 53 -13.69 -2.47 -0.61
N THR A 54 -12.46 -2.95 -0.64
CA THR A 54 -12.13 -4.20 -1.33
C THR A 54 -12.08 -5.41 -0.40
N GLY A 55 -12.23 -5.19 0.92
CA GLY A 55 -12.18 -6.27 1.89
C GLY A 55 -10.77 -6.72 2.24
N ASN A 56 -9.75 -5.97 1.82
CA ASN A 56 -8.37 -6.27 2.19
C ASN A 56 -8.06 -5.66 3.55
N GLU A 57 -6.99 -6.14 4.19
CA GLU A 57 -6.62 -5.65 5.51
C GLU A 57 -5.52 -4.60 5.40
N PHE A 58 -5.73 -3.44 6.04
CA PHE A 58 -4.69 -2.44 6.20
C PHE A 58 -3.95 -2.76 7.49
N VAL A 59 -2.72 -3.27 7.36
CA VAL A 59 -2.00 -3.84 8.50
C VAL A 59 -1.32 -2.80 9.35
N GLU A 60 -0.50 -1.95 8.73
CA GLU A 60 0.23 -0.94 9.49
C GLU A 60 0.70 0.19 8.59
N MET A 61 1.06 1.31 9.23
CA MET A 61 1.61 2.47 8.57
C MET A 61 2.70 3.05 9.45
N ALA A 62 3.84 3.41 8.86
CA ALA A 62 4.95 4.00 9.58
C ALA A 62 5.55 5.14 8.77
N GLU A 63 5.89 6.23 9.45
CA GLU A 63 6.58 7.35 8.84
C GLU A 63 8.08 7.09 8.90
N LEU A 64 8.74 7.17 7.76
CA LEU A 64 10.18 6.98 7.64
C LEU A 64 10.85 8.33 7.38
N GLU A 65 12.18 8.33 7.33
CA GLU A 65 12.94 9.55 7.03
C GLU A 65 12.67 10.04 5.61
N GLY A 66 12.82 11.33 5.40
CA GLY A 66 12.71 11.93 4.08
C GLY A 66 11.28 12.06 3.56
N GLY A 67 10.29 12.05 4.46
CA GLY A 67 8.89 12.20 4.06
C GLY A 67 8.29 10.95 3.43
N VAL A 68 8.94 9.82 3.60
CA VAL A 68 8.46 8.53 3.08
C VAL A 68 7.52 7.88 4.09
N THR A 69 6.38 7.39 3.62
CA THR A 69 5.44 6.62 4.43
C THR A 69 5.47 5.18 3.96
N ARG A 70 5.63 4.25 4.90
CA ARG A 70 5.57 2.82 4.64
C ARG A 70 4.19 2.32 5.05
N MET A 71 3.51 1.66 4.15
CA MET A 71 2.18 1.09 4.42
C MET A 71 2.18 -0.38 4.03
N VAL A 72 1.56 -1.22 4.88
CA VAL A 72 1.48 -2.66 4.63
C VAL A 72 0.02 -3.06 4.54
N VAL A 73 -0.32 -3.77 3.47
CA VAL A 73 -1.67 -4.29 3.26
C VAL A 73 -1.60 -5.79 3.04
N LYS A 74 -2.64 -6.48 3.46
CA LYS A 74 -2.73 -7.93 3.35
C LYS A 74 -3.94 -8.29 2.50
N LYS A 75 -3.74 -9.18 1.54
CA LYS A 75 -4.81 -9.61 0.66
C LYS A 75 -5.79 -10.53 1.38
N ALA A 76 -7.06 -10.23 1.23
CA ALA A 76 -8.14 -11.01 1.80
C ALA A 76 -8.26 -12.41 1.20
#